data_5bf47db1781aff8e28a34b528aee97bf
#
_entry.id   5bf47db1781aff8e28a34b528aee97bf
#
_cell.length_a   1.000
_cell.length_b   1.000
_cell.length_c   1.000
_cell.angle_alpha   90.00
_cell.angle_beta   90.00
_cell.angle_gamma   90.00
#
_symmetry.space_group_name_H-M   'P 1'
#
loop_
_entity.id
_entity.type
_entity.pdbx_description
1 polymer ?
#
loop_
_entity_poly.entity_id
_entity_poly.type
_entity_poly.pdbx_seq_one_letter_code
_entity_poly.pdbx_strand_id
1 'polypeptide(L)'
;MRPISLDLGVAAIVVKNSQILLVQEAQGTYAGHWGLPKGYVDPGELPASAVLRELHEECGIVGTVTGICGVRECLRNELARVFIVYHVQTDDHSLAIDVDEISNAKFVSIDELNELNWISTAMHELAKSGLNNYSSLPKIDLSATQSYPYL
;
A
#
# COMPACT_ATOMS: atom_id res chain seq x y z
N MET A 1 28.46 -2.88 11.41
CA MET A 1 27.08 -2.50 11.07
C MET A 1 26.39 -2.00 12.33
N ARG A 2 25.70 -0.88 12.27
CA ARG A 2 24.95 -0.33 13.41
C ARG A 2 23.46 -0.66 13.21
N PRO A 3 22.88 -1.56 14.01
CA PRO A 3 21.46 -1.88 13.90
C PRO A 3 20.63 -0.67 14.34
N ILE A 4 19.53 -0.43 13.62
CA ILE A 4 18.51 0.53 13.99
C ILE A 4 17.19 -0.21 14.16
N SER A 5 16.31 0.32 15.00
CA SER A 5 14.97 -0.20 15.18
C SER A 5 13.99 0.74 14.49
N LEU A 6 13.19 0.21 13.58
CA LEU A 6 12.13 0.95 12.93
C LEU A 6 10.99 0.01 12.52
N ASP A 7 9.79 0.55 12.38
CA ASP A 7 8.67 -0.15 11.74
C ASP A 7 8.71 0.12 10.24
N LEU A 8 8.80 -0.93 9.44
CA LEU A 8 8.74 -0.84 7.99
C LEU A 8 7.41 -1.40 7.48
N GLY A 9 6.61 -0.53 6.90
CA GLY A 9 5.33 -0.89 6.31
C GLY A 9 5.29 -0.66 4.82
N VAL A 10 4.30 -1.25 4.18
CA VAL A 10 4.03 -1.14 2.74
C VAL A 10 2.55 -0.91 2.49
N ALA A 11 2.22 -0.24 1.39
CA ALA A 11 0.85 -0.07 0.94
C ALA A 11 0.78 -0.16 -0.58
N ALA A 12 -0.35 -0.62 -1.10
CA ALA A 12 -0.57 -0.83 -2.53
C ALA A 12 -1.52 0.22 -3.11
N ILE A 13 -1.14 0.77 -4.25
CA ILE A 13 -2.00 1.52 -5.16
C ILE A 13 -2.40 0.59 -6.31
N VAL A 14 -3.67 0.23 -6.35
CA VAL A 14 -4.26 -0.56 -7.43
C VAL A 14 -5.37 0.27 -8.06
N VAL A 15 -5.22 0.60 -9.34
CA VAL A 15 -6.16 1.45 -10.07
C VAL A 15 -6.85 0.65 -11.17
N LYS A 16 -8.17 0.83 -11.28
CA LYS A 16 -9.01 0.26 -12.32
C LYS A 16 -10.02 1.31 -12.77
N ASN A 17 -10.05 1.62 -14.06
CA ASN A 17 -11.03 2.56 -14.64
C ASN A 17 -11.12 3.88 -13.86
N SER A 18 -9.99 4.51 -13.56
CA SER A 18 -9.90 5.75 -12.77
C SER A 18 -10.44 5.65 -11.34
N GLN A 19 -10.51 4.44 -10.79
CA GLN A 19 -10.87 4.18 -9.40
C GLN A 19 -9.72 3.46 -8.69
N ILE A 20 -9.53 3.75 -7.41
CA ILE A 20 -8.49 3.17 -6.57
C ILE A 20 -9.09 2.17 -5.58
N LEU A 21 -8.39 1.05 -5.40
CA LEU A 21 -8.76 0.05 -4.41
C LEU A 21 -8.50 0.56 -3.00
N LEU A 22 -9.55 0.56 -2.18
CA LEU A 22 -9.48 0.85 -0.75
C LEU A 22 -10.04 -0.30 0.06
N VAL A 23 -9.56 -0.43 1.29
CA VAL A 23 -10.03 -1.38 2.29
C VAL A 23 -10.53 -0.66 3.52
N GLN A 24 -11.50 -1.26 4.20
CA GLN A 24 -12.05 -0.78 5.46
C GLN A 24 -11.62 -1.72 6.59
N GLU A 25 -11.01 -1.18 7.62
CA GLU A 25 -10.55 -1.96 8.77
C GLU A 25 -11.72 -2.62 9.49
N ALA A 26 -11.59 -3.92 9.80
CA ALA A 26 -12.62 -4.67 10.51
C ALA A 26 -12.53 -4.49 12.03
N GLN A 27 -11.33 -4.27 12.57
CA GLN A 27 -11.06 -4.33 14.00
C GLN A 27 -10.11 -3.22 14.47
N GLY A 28 -9.98 -3.09 15.78
CA GLY A 28 -9.02 -2.19 16.42
C GLY A 28 -9.46 -0.74 16.45
N THR A 29 -8.52 0.14 16.74
CA THR A 29 -8.75 1.59 16.91
C THR A 29 -9.34 2.24 15.65
N TYR A 30 -9.00 1.71 14.48
CA TYR A 30 -9.44 2.24 13.18
C TYR A 30 -10.56 1.43 12.53
N ALA A 31 -11.27 0.59 13.28
CA ALA A 31 -12.43 -0.14 12.75
C ALA A 31 -13.40 0.82 12.05
N GLY A 32 -13.84 0.45 10.85
CA GLY A 32 -14.71 1.27 10.02
C GLY A 32 -14.02 2.39 9.22
N HIS A 33 -12.71 2.61 9.41
CA HIS A 33 -11.95 3.60 8.64
C HIS A 33 -11.35 2.99 7.37
N TRP A 34 -11.21 3.82 6.36
CA TRP A 34 -10.70 3.44 5.05
C TRP A 34 -9.22 3.76 4.88
N GLY A 35 -8.55 2.93 4.11
CA GLY A 35 -7.16 3.13 3.74
C GLY A 35 -6.78 2.29 2.52
N LEU A 36 -5.52 2.38 2.14
CA LEU A 36 -4.95 1.49 1.13
C LEU A 36 -4.76 0.08 1.71
N PRO A 37 -4.80 -0.98 0.90
CA PRO A 37 -4.27 -2.28 1.30
C PRO A 37 -2.84 -2.12 1.79
N LYS A 38 -2.51 -2.63 2.98
CA LYS A 38 -1.24 -2.35 3.65
C LYS A 38 -0.89 -3.43 4.67
N GLY A 39 0.37 -3.43 5.06
CA GLY A 39 0.85 -4.25 6.16
C GLY A 39 2.31 -3.98 6.46
N TYR A 40 2.89 -4.79 7.32
CA TYR A 40 4.30 -4.70 7.71
C TYR A 40 5.15 -5.69 6.94
N VAL A 41 6.40 -5.29 6.73
CA VAL A 41 7.43 -6.15 6.14
C VAL A 41 7.91 -7.15 7.18
N ASP A 42 7.92 -8.42 6.84
CA ASP A 42 8.43 -9.47 7.71
C ASP A 42 9.97 -9.55 7.68
N PRO A 43 10.60 -10.05 8.75
CA PRO A 43 12.05 -10.27 8.73
C PRO A 43 12.50 -11.13 7.54
N GLY A 44 13.50 -10.65 6.82
CA GLY A 44 14.03 -11.35 5.64
C GLY A 44 13.21 -11.20 4.36
N GLU A 45 12.14 -10.41 4.37
CA GLU A 45 11.28 -10.12 3.23
C GLU A 45 11.66 -8.79 2.58
N LEU A 46 11.60 -8.72 1.26
CA LEU A 46 11.73 -7.44 0.55
C LEU A 46 10.42 -6.67 0.63
N PRO A 47 10.46 -5.33 0.78
CA PRO A 47 9.24 -4.53 0.83
C PRO A 47 8.31 -4.70 -0.38
N ALA A 48 8.88 -4.84 -1.59
CA ALA A 48 8.08 -5.10 -2.80
C ALA A 48 7.39 -6.48 -2.77
N SER A 49 7.98 -7.47 -2.13
CA SER A 49 7.34 -8.78 -1.91
C SER A 49 6.26 -8.69 -0.84
N ALA A 50 6.51 -7.93 0.22
CA ALA A 50 5.57 -7.73 1.30
C ALA A 50 4.27 -7.08 0.80
N VAL A 51 4.34 -6.07 -0.04
CA VAL A 51 3.12 -5.40 -0.55
C VAL A 51 2.27 -6.34 -1.39
N LEU A 52 2.87 -7.23 -2.17
CA LEU A 52 2.14 -8.23 -2.96
C LEU A 52 1.51 -9.29 -2.07
N ARG A 53 2.19 -9.72 -1.02
CA ARG A 53 1.66 -10.65 -0.02
C ARG A 53 0.46 -10.04 0.71
N GLU A 54 0.61 -8.85 1.23
CA GLU A 54 -0.47 -8.14 1.96
C GLU A 54 -1.70 -7.91 1.07
N LEU A 55 -1.49 -7.48 -0.18
CA LEU A 55 -2.57 -7.28 -1.14
C LEU A 55 -3.32 -8.59 -1.44
N HIS A 56 -2.60 -9.69 -1.54
CA HIS A 56 -3.21 -11.00 -1.73
C HIS A 56 -3.97 -11.46 -0.47
N GLU A 57 -3.38 -11.32 0.71
CA GLU A 57 -4.00 -11.69 1.98
C GLU A 57 -5.28 -10.89 2.24
N GLU A 58 -5.24 -9.57 2.09
CA GLU A 58 -6.37 -8.70 2.37
C GLU A 58 -7.47 -8.72 1.29
N CYS A 59 -7.09 -8.79 0.02
CA CYS A 59 -8.01 -8.56 -1.11
C CYS A 59 -8.06 -9.70 -2.13
N GLY A 60 -7.22 -10.72 -2.03
CA GLY A 60 -7.17 -11.81 -3.00
C GLY A 60 -6.54 -11.44 -4.35
N ILE A 61 -5.96 -10.27 -4.48
CA ILE A 61 -5.36 -9.81 -5.73
C ILE A 61 -3.94 -10.35 -5.89
N VAL A 62 -3.67 -10.86 -7.08
CA VAL A 62 -2.32 -11.22 -7.55
C VAL A 62 -1.88 -10.17 -8.55
N GLY A 63 -0.74 -9.52 -8.29
CA GLY A 63 -0.28 -8.42 -9.11
C GLY A 63 1.24 -8.34 -9.22
N THR A 64 1.70 -7.29 -9.90
CA THR A 64 3.11 -6.98 -10.13
C THR A 64 3.40 -5.55 -9.71
N VAL A 65 4.46 -5.33 -8.96
CA VAL A 65 4.92 -3.98 -8.61
C VAL A 65 5.50 -3.31 -9.85
N THR A 66 4.99 -2.11 -10.17
CA THR A 66 5.45 -1.33 -11.33
C THR A 66 6.27 -0.11 -10.95
N GLY A 67 6.17 0.37 -9.72
CA GLY A 67 6.92 1.53 -9.25
C GLY A 67 6.59 1.90 -7.81
N ILE A 68 7.21 2.96 -7.33
CA ILE A 68 6.96 3.57 -6.03
C ILE A 68 6.13 4.84 -6.25
N CYS A 69 4.99 4.93 -5.56
CA CYS A 69 4.15 6.13 -5.54
C CYS A 69 4.70 7.17 -4.57
N GLY A 70 5.15 6.74 -3.40
CA GLY A 70 5.65 7.63 -2.38
C GLY A 70 6.18 6.91 -1.15
N VAL A 71 6.76 7.70 -0.26
CA VAL A 71 7.25 7.23 1.03
C VAL A 71 6.69 8.14 2.11
N ARG A 72 6.17 7.54 3.17
CA ARG A 72 5.73 8.24 4.36
C ARG A 72 6.67 7.94 5.51
N GLU A 73 7.10 8.98 6.20
CA GLU A 73 7.89 8.88 7.42
C GLU A 73 7.12 9.49 8.59
N CYS A 74 7.19 8.88 9.75
CA CYS A 74 6.69 9.48 10.99
C CYS A 74 7.38 8.89 12.21
N LEU A 75 7.28 9.60 13.33
CA LEU A 75 7.67 9.11 14.65
C LEU A 75 6.42 8.79 15.46
N ARG A 76 6.41 7.64 16.11
CA ARG A 76 5.39 7.28 17.08
C ARG A 76 6.06 6.60 18.28
N ASN A 77 5.89 7.18 19.47
CA ASN A 77 6.51 6.69 20.69
C ASN A 77 8.04 6.51 20.52
N GLU A 78 8.71 7.51 19.94
CA GLU A 78 10.16 7.51 19.65
C GLU A 78 10.65 6.45 18.66
N LEU A 79 9.74 5.66 18.09
CA LEU A 79 10.05 4.70 17.05
C LEU A 79 9.79 5.31 15.67
N ALA A 80 10.80 5.28 14.82
CA ALA A 80 10.64 5.68 13.42
C ALA A 80 9.78 4.66 12.66
N ARG A 81 8.87 5.16 11.85
CA ARG A 81 8.02 4.37 10.96
C ARG A 81 8.19 4.85 9.54
N VAL A 82 8.43 3.93 8.65
CA VAL A 82 8.55 4.19 7.22
C VAL A 82 7.55 3.32 6.49
N PHE A 83 6.72 3.94 5.65
CA PHE A 83 5.82 3.24 4.74
C PHE A 83 6.22 3.54 3.32
N ILE A 84 6.41 2.49 2.53
CA ILE A 84 6.65 2.59 1.09
C ILE A 84 5.35 2.24 0.37
N VAL A 85 4.88 3.15 -0.48
CA VAL A 85 3.64 2.98 -1.24
C VAL A 85 3.99 2.63 -2.68
N TYR A 86 3.54 1.46 -3.12
CA TYR A 86 3.85 0.92 -4.43
C TYR A 86 2.65 0.98 -5.37
N HIS A 87 2.91 1.27 -6.64
CA HIS A 87 1.97 0.98 -7.71
C HIS A 87 2.00 -0.52 -8.02
N VAL A 88 0.83 -1.15 -8.03
CA VAL A 88 0.66 -2.56 -8.34
C VAL A 88 -0.32 -2.71 -9.49
N GLN A 89 0.10 -3.41 -10.53
CA GLN A 89 -0.73 -3.74 -11.69
C GLN A 89 -1.24 -5.16 -11.55
N THR A 90 -2.49 -5.38 -11.94
CA THR A 90 -3.11 -6.71 -11.98
C THR A 90 -3.98 -6.85 -13.23
N ASP A 91 -4.09 -8.07 -13.72
CA ASP A 91 -5.00 -8.42 -14.83
C ASP A 91 -6.39 -8.84 -14.33
N ASP A 92 -6.49 -9.26 -13.07
CA ASP A 92 -7.75 -9.65 -12.43
C ASP A 92 -8.03 -8.78 -11.21
N HIS A 93 -9.08 -7.98 -11.28
CA HIS A 93 -9.52 -7.07 -10.22
C HIS A 93 -10.64 -7.66 -9.34
N SER A 94 -10.88 -8.96 -9.43
CA SER A 94 -11.83 -9.66 -8.55
C SER A 94 -11.33 -9.63 -7.11
N LEU A 95 -12.24 -9.31 -6.17
CA LEU A 95 -11.89 -9.17 -4.75
C LEU A 95 -12.34 -10.41 -3.96
N ALA A 96 -11.45 -10.91 -3.11
CA ALA A 96 -11.71 -11.94 -2.12
C ALA A 96 -11.09 -11.48 -0.80
N ILE A 97 -11.90 -10.83 0.05
CA ILE A 97 -11.43 -10.21 1.29
C ILE A 97 -11.26 -11.21 2.42
N ASP A 98 -10.26 -10.98 3.28
CA ASP A 98 -10.15 -11.61 4.58
C ASP A 98 -11.04 -10.85 5.57
N VAL A 99 -12.19 -11.44 5.90
CA VAL A 99 -13.22 -10.80 6.75
C VAL A 99 -12.78 -10.57 8.19
N ASP A 100 -11.73 -11.23 8.65
CA ASP A 100 -11.19 -11.03 10.00
C ASP A 100 -10.37 -9.74 10.08
N GLU A 101 -9.73 -9.35 8.99
CA GLU A 101 -8.90 -8.14 8.91
C GLU A 101 -9.63 -6.96 8.26
N ILE A 102 -10.40 -7.24 7.22
CA ILE A 102 -11.02 -6.24 6.34
C ILE A 102 -12.54 -6.45 6.32
N SER A 103 -13.30 -5.43 6.72
CA SER A 103 -14.77 -5.48 6.68
C SER A 103 -15.35 -5.20 5.30
N ASN A 104 -14.62 -4.45 4.47
CA ASN A 104 -15.04 -4.10 3.12
C ASN A 104 -13.84 -3.73 2.25
N ALA A 105 -13.94 -3.97 0.95
CA ALA A 105 -12.99 -3.50 -0.04
C ALA A 105 -13.75 -3.06 -1.30
N LYS A 106 -13.37 -1.94 -1.87
CA LYS A 106 -14.00 -1.41 -3.10
C LYS A 106 -13.06 -0.51 -3.88
N PHE A 107 -13.36 -0.37 -5.17
CA PHE A 107 -12.75 0.65 -6.01
C PHE A 107 -13.54 1.96 -5.90
N VAL A 108 -12.84 3.07 -5.67
CA VAL A 108 -13.41 4.38 -5.30
C VAL A 108 -12.89 5.44 -6.26
N SER A 109 -13.78 6.31 -6.73
CA SER A 109 -13.41 7.45 -7.58
C SER A 109 -12.79 8.60 -6.77
N ILE A 110 -12.14 9.53 -7.46
CA ILE A 110 -11.55 10.71 -6.82
C ILE A 110 -12.58 11.53 -6.04
N ASP A 111 -13.81 11.65 -6.54
CA ASP A 111 -14.86 12.42 -5.88
C ASP A 111 -15.33 11.74 -4.58
N GLU A 112 -15.39 10.43 -4.57
CA GLU A 112 -15.76 9.65 -3.37
C GLU A 112 -14.70 9.68 -2.27
N LEU A 113 -13.41 9.89 -2.60
CA LEU A 113 -12.33 9.90 -1.61
C LEU A 113 -12.57 10.89 -0.48
N ASN A 114 -13.15 12.05 -0.77
CA ASN A 114 -13.41 13.10 0.22
C ASN A 114 -14.60 12.78 1.15
N GLU A 115 -15.42 11.81 0.79
CA GLU A 115 -16.61 11.40 1.55
C GLU A 115 -16.29 10.32 2.60
N LEU A 116 -15.09 9.72 2.55
CA LEU A 116 -14.73 8.59 3.37
C LEU A 116 -14.12 8.99 4.71
N ASN A 117 -14.32 8.11 5.70
CA ASN A 117 -13.66 8.22 6.99
C ASN A 117 -12.30 7.55 6.93
N TRP A 118 -11.24 8.34 6.86
CA TRP A 118 -9.88 7.86 6.63
C TRP A 118 -9.14 7.47 7.91
N ILE A 119 -8.27 6.46 7.82
CA ILE A 119 -7.33 6.08 8.88
C ILE A 119 -6.45 7.27 9.27
N SER A 120 -5.99 8.05 8.28
CA SER A 120 -5.17 9.25 8.49
C SER A 120 -5.23 10.17 7.28
N THR A 121 -4.94 11.45 7.49
CA THR A 121 -4.78 12.43 6.41
C THR A 121 -3.68 12.02 5.44
N ALA A 122 -2.57 11.47 5.94
CA ALA A 122 -1.47 11.00 5.09
C ALA A 122 -1.91 9.87 4.14
N MET A 123 -2.72 8.93 4.62
CA MET A 123 -3.25 7.84 3.79
C MET A 123 -4.16 8.38 2.69
N HIS A 124 -5.02 9.35 3.01
CA HIS A 124 -5.86 10.03 2.04
C HIS A 124 -5.04 10.73 0.95
N GLU A 125 -4.01 11.48 1.33
CA GLU A 125 -3.13 12.17 0.38
C GLU A 125 -2.36 11.19 -0.52
N LEU A 126 -1.87 10.08 0.04
CA LEU A 126 -1.21 9.02 -0.72
C LEU A 126 -2.16 8.36 -1.73
N ALA A 127 -3.41 8.11 -1.35
CA ALA A 127 -4.41 7.55 -2.24
C ALA A 127 -4.73 8.52 -3.41
N LYS A 128 -4.90 9.81 -3.13
CA LYS A 128 -5.08 10.83 -4.17
C LYS A 128 -3.90 10.90 -5.12
N SER A 129 -2.68 10.90 -4.57
CA SER A 129 -1.45 10.93 -5.35
C SER A 129 -1.33 9.70 -6.27
N GLY A 130 -1.64 8.53 -5.74
CA GLY A 130 -1.63 7.27 -6.49
C GLY A 130 -2.66 7.24 -7.61
N LEU A 131 -3.88 7.71 -7.35
CA LEU A 131 -4.95 7.76 -8.34
C LEU A 131 -4.64 8.75 -9.47
N ASN A 132 -4.03 9.87 -9.15
CA ASN A 132 -3.62 10.89 -10.13
C ASN A 132 -2.26 10.61 -10.77
N ASN A 133 -1.53 9.62 -10.29
CA ASN A 133 -0.20 9.22 -10.78
C ASN A 133 0.83 10.36 -10.80
N TYR A 134 0.78 11.25 -9.80
CA TYR A 134 1.64 12.43 -9.74
C TYR A 134 3.10 12.14 -9.41
N SER A 135 3.37 11.05 -8.70
CA SER A 135 4.72 10.65 -8.31
C SER A 135 4.90 9.17 -8.57
N SER A 136 5.80 8.83 -9.45
CA SER A 136 6.14 7.43 -9.71
C SER A 136 7.62 7.32 -9.98
N LEU A 137 8.30 6.56 -9.12
CA LEU A 137 9.66 6.08 -9.40
C LEU A 137 9.51 4.70 -10.05
N PRO A 138 9.82 4.57 -11.34
CA PRO A 138 9.64 3.34 -12.05
C PRO A 138 10.57 2.24 -11.52
N LYS A 139 10.10 1.01 -11.56
CA LYS A 139 10.94 -0.14 -11.31
C LYS A 139 11.88 -0.34 -12.50
N ILE A 140 13.18 -0.41 -12.22
CA ILE A 140 14.21 -0.71 -13.20
C ILE A 140 14.67 -2.14 -12.99
N ASP A 141 14.68 -2.95 -14.05
CA ASP A 141 15.18 -4.32 -14.00
C ASP A 141 16.72 -4.33 -14.05
N LEU A 142 17.32 -4.59 -12.92
CA LEU A 142 18.78 -4.74 -12.75
C LEU A 142 19.15 -6.19 -12.44
N SER A 143 18.34 -7.15 -12.83
CA SER A 143 18.51 -8.57 -12.50
C SER A 143 19.84 -9.16 -12.98
N ALA A 144 20.44 -8.58 -14.03
CA ALA A 144 21.76 -9.01 -14.55
C ALA A 144 22.95 -8.47 -13.74
N THR A 145 22.72 -7.54 -12.81
CA THR A 145 23.77 -6.93 -11.98
C THR A 145 23.48 -7.19 -10.49
N GLN A 146 23.19 -6.16 -9.75
CA GLN A 146 22.79 -6.25 -8.35
C GLN A 146 21.48 -5.51 -8.14
N SER A 147 20.78 -5.87 -7.13
CA SER A 147 19.41 -5.46 -6.91
C SER A 147 19.29 -4.07 -6.29
N TYR A 148 19.22 -3.06 -7.14
CA TYR A 148 18.68 -1.75 -6.77
C TYR A 148 17.62 -1.40 -7.82
N PRO A 149 16.41 -1.99 -7.74
CA PRO A 149 15.39 -1.84 -8.78
C PRO A 149 14.76 -0.44 -8.84
N TYR A 150 15.12 0.43 -7.90
CA TYR A 150 14.64 1.81 -7.83
C TYR A 150 15.84 2.76 -7.73
N LEU A 151 16.19 3.38 -8.85
CA LEU A 151 17.25 4.39 -8.93
C LEU A 151 16.68 5.73 -9.36
#